data_5b2515fd56ad440a86069b34133441e7
#
_entry.id   5b2515fd56ad440a86069b34133441e7
#
_cell.length_a   1.000
_cell.length_b   1.000
_cell.length_c   1.000
_cell.angle_alpha   90.00
_cell.angle_beta   90.00
_cell.angle_gamma   90.00
#
_symmetry.space_group_name_H-M   'P 1'
#
loop_
_entity.id
_entity.type
_entity.pdbx_description
1 polymer ?
#
loop_
_entity_poly.entity_id
_entity_poly.type
_entity_poly.pdbx_seq_one_letter_code
_entity_poly.pdbx_strand_id
1 'polypeptide(L)'
;LDATRLSSPADPVAGHLARFAAIHGAPVSPPEATWEVLRAAGMDRPGLAFAAWAEITVLGGLVGPIAVNSPDIGSLLDDLERFHPMFGREQILLARRPQAVSLSLRAPDGGPADPDTVEACFALLCRIVRSIAGDGAGPSRVALRRARPEDISDYDRAFAGPVAFGQPADVCVFTSESLHMPVPDADTVVRSMLRPYAERRIAHQRVPWATAVTDLLRDAPQPSLAAAARALAVSPRTLQTRLTQEGTSFAALADDLRRERALTLLSQPDLAVTAIAARLGFSTPSALTRAFRRWTGMAPSDYRREAGVF
;
A
#
# COMPACT_ATOMS: atom_id res chain seq x y z
N LEU A 1 -12.96 -21.03 -10.12
CA LEU A 1 -13.49 -20.16 -9.06
C LEU A 1 -12.54 -18.98 -8.91
N ASP A 2 -13.08 -17.86 -9.23
CA ASP A 2 -12.54 -16.56 -9.56
C ASP A 2 -11.69 -15.95 -8.39
N ALA A 3 -10.38 -15.82 -8.61
CA ALA A 3 -9.43 -15.22 -7.67
C ALA A 3 -9.59 -13.68 -7.55
N THR A 4 -10.71 -13.13 -8.00
CA THR A 4 -10.99 -11.69 -8.12
C THR A 4 -11.72 -11.10 -6.91
N ARG A 5 -11.83 -11.80 -5.78
CA ARG A 5 -12.58 -11.33 -4.61
C ARG A 5 -11.78 -11.28 -3.30
N LEU A 6 -10.54 -10.80 -3.36
CA LEU A 6 -9.99 -10.02 -2.26
C LEU A 6 -9.97 -8.56 -2.73
N SER A 7 -11.17 -7.98 -2.88
CA SER A 7 -11.31 -6.55 -3.04
C SER A 7 -10.76 -5.91 -1.76
N SER A 8 -9.53 -5.43 -1.84
CA SER A 8 -9.08 -4.30 -1.03
C SER A 8 -10.26 -3.32 -0.95
N PRO A 9 -10.61 -2.77 0.22
CA PRO A 9 -11.66 -1.76 0.32
C PRO A 9 -11.36 -0.73 -0.76
N ALA A 10 -12.35 -0.46 -1.62
CA ALA A 10 -12.18 0.25 -2.87
C ALA A 10 -11.29 1.47 -2.67
N ASP A 11 -10.12 1.47 -3.33
CA ASP A 11 -9.20 2.60 -3.36
C ASP A 11 -9.98 3.79 -3.95
N PRO A 12 -10.29 4.84 -3.16
CA PRO A 12 -11.13 5.94 -3.65
C PRO A 12 -10.47 6.69 -4.79
N VAL A 13 -9.14 6.82 -4.78
CA VAL A 13 -8.38 7.48 -5.85
C VAL A 13 -8.50 6.66 -7.14
N ALA A 14 -8.39 5.34 -7.07
CA ALA A 14 -8.59 4.46 -8.22
C ALA A 14 -10.01 4.58 -8.81
N GLY A 15 -11.03 4.69 -7.97
CA GLY A 15 -12.41 4.91 -8.42
C GLY A 15 -12.61 6.24 -9.13
N HIS A 16 -12.00 7.33 -8.64
CA HIS A 16 -12.03 8.64 -9.29
C HIS A 16 -11.20 8.64 -10.59
N LEU A 17 -10.06 7.98 -10.60
CA LEU A 17 -9.21 7.85 -11.78
C LEU A 17 -9.93 7.09 -12.91
N ALA A 18 -10.65 6.01 -12.57
CA ALA A 18 -11.47 5.28 -13.53
C ALA A 18 -12.61 6.14 -14.11
N ARG A 19 -13.26 6.97 -13.27
CA ARG A 19 -14.28 7.93 -13.76
C ARG A 19 -13.67 8.97 -14.68
N PHE A 20 -12.52 9.53 -14.33
CA PHE A 20 -11.80 10.49 -15.14
C PHE A 20 -11.45 9.88 -16.52
N ALA A 21 -10.89 8.67 -16.53
CA ALA A 21 -10.58 7.96 -17.75
C ALA A 21 -11.82 7.72 -18.64
N ALA A 22 -12.93 7.30 -18.04
CA ALA A 22 -14.19 7.08 -18.77
C ALA A 22 -14.75 8.36 -19.41
N ILE A 23 -14.68 9.51 -18.71
CA ILE A 23 -15.11 10.82 -19.24
C ILE A 23 -14.29 11.20 -20.47
N HIS A 24 -13.00 10.83 -20.51
CA HIS A 24 -12.10 11.11 -21.62
C HIS A 24 -12.05 10.00 -22.68
N GLY A 25 -13.03 9.07 -22.65
CA GLY A 25 -13.17 8.01 -23.65
C GLY A 25 -12.11 6.90 -23.56
N ALA A 26 -11.36 6.84 -22.47
CA ALA A 26 -10.37 5.81 -22.25
C ALA A 26 -11.06 4.51 -21.77
N PRO A 27 -10.63 3.31 -22.22
CA PRO A 27 -11.19 2.05 -21.75
C PRO A 27 -10.93 1.86 -20.26
N VAL A 28 -11.84 1.16 -19.59
CA VAL A 28 -11.65 0.77 -18.19
C VAL A 28 -10.42 -0.11 -18.07
N SER A 29 -9.45 0.34 -17.32
CA SER A 29 -8.15 -0.32 -17.11
C SER A 29 -7.89 -0.50 -15.63
N PRO A 30 -7.03 -1.45 -15.23
CA PRO A 30 -6.54 -1.49 -13.87
C PRO A 30 -5.87 -0.15 -13.51
N PRO A 31 -5.94 0.31 -12.25
CA PRO A 31 -5.40 1.61 -11.84
C PRO A 31 -3.95 1.83 -12.28
N GLU A 32 -3.15 0.77 -12.30
CA GLU A 32 -1.74 0.78 -12.69
C GLU A 32 -1.51 1.16 -14.15
N ALA A 33 -2.44 0.78 -15.04
CA ALA A 33 -2.34 1.02 -16.47
C ALA A 33 -3.09 2.28 -16.94
N THR A 34 -3.85 2.93 -16.05
CA THR A 34 -4.74 4.02 -16.45
C THR A 34 -3.99 5.22 -17.03
N TRP A 35 -2.82 5.56 -16.49
CA TRP A 35 -2.00 6.64 -17.03
C TRP A 35 -1.48 6.35 -18.44
N GLU A 36 -1.04 5.10 -18.70
CA GLU A 36 -0.60 4.69 -20.05
C GLU A 36 -1.74 4.76 -21.05
N VAL A 37 -2.94 4.33 -20.65
CA VAL A 37 -4.13 4.38 -21.50
C VAL A 37 -4.53 5.82 -21.83
N LEU A 38 -4.47 6.73 -20.85
CA LEU A 38 -4.75 8.15 -21.06
C LEU A 38 -3.71 8.82 -21.97
N ARG A 39 -2.42 8.48 -21.81
CA ARG A 39 -1.36 8.94 -22.73
C ARG A 39 -1.55 8.41 -24.15
N ALA A 40 -1.90 7.14 -24.30
CA ALA A 40 -2.20 6.53 -25.58
C ALA A 40 -3.44 7.14 -26.26
N ALA A 41 -4.39 7.67 -25.49
CA ALA A 41 -5.54 8.43 -25.97
C ALA A 41 -5.20 9.90 -26.33
N GLY A 42 -3.92 10.30 -26.25
CA GLY A 42 -3.45 11.64 -26.67
C GLY A 42 -3.43 12.68 -25.54
N MET A 43 -3.56 12.27 -24.29
CA MET A 43 -3.45 13.20 -23.16
C MET A 43 -1.99 13.34 -22.72
N ASP A 44 -1.37 14.50 -22.97
CA ASP A 44 0.06 14.73 -22.71
C ASP A 44 0.44 14.64 -21.23
N ARG A 45 -0.43 15.12 -20.33
CA ARG A 45 -0.18 15.24 -18.89
C ARG A 45 -1.40 14.79 -18.08
N PRO A 46 -1.73 13.49 -18.11
CA PRO A 46 -2.95 13.00 -17.49
C PRO A 46 -2.97 13.22 -15.97
N GLY A 47 -1.81 13.22 -15.31
CA GLY A 47 -1.71 13.48 -13.87
C GLY A 47 -2.16 14.90 -13.50
N LEU A 48 -1.68 15.92 -14.21
CA LEU A 48 -2.10 17.31 -13.98
C LEU A 48 -3.56 17.54 -14.36
N ALA A 49 -4.02 16.96 -15.47
CA ALA A 49 -5.41 17.03 -15.90
C ALA A 49 -6.35 16.39 -14.88
N PHE A 50 -5.98 15.23 -14.33
CA PHE A 50 -6.71 14.60 -13.25
C PHE A 50 -6.76 15.46 -12.00
N ALA A 51 -5.64 16.03 -11.57
CA ALA A 51 -5.59 16.92 -10.41
C ALA A 51 -6.46 18.17 -10.58
N ALA A 52 -6.55 18.72 -11.80
CA ALA A 52 -7.43 19.86 -12.09
C ALA A 52 -8.92 19.49 -12.02
N TRP A 53 -9.28 18.28 -12.40
CA TRP A 53 -10.64 17.77 -12.40
C TRP A 53 -11.09 17.25 -11.01
N ALA A 54 -10.20 16.56 -10.27
CA ALA A 54 -10.53 15.91 -9.03
C ALA A 54 -10.89 16.92 -7.93
N GLU A 55 -11.81 16.55 -7.05
CA GLU A 55 -12.16 17.31 -5.84
C GLU A 55 -11.50 16.69 -4.61
N ILE A 56 -11.58 17.37 -3.44
CA ILE A 56 -11.03 16.85 -2.18
C ILE A 56 -11.67 15.51 -1.78
N THR A 57 -12.88 15.24 -2.23
CA THR A 57 -13.60 13.98 -2.07
C THR A 57 -12.85 12.78 -2.64
N VAL A 58 -11.85 13.01 -3.51
CA VAL A 58 -10.95 11.97 -4.04
C VAL A 58 -10.18 11.25 -2.94
N LEU A 59 -9.88 11.91 -1.81
CA LEU A 59 -9.26 11.29 -0.65
C LEU A 59 -10.18 10.28 0.06
N GLY A 60 -11.48 10.30 -0.30
CA GLY A 60 -12.48 9.34 0.18
C GLY A 60 -12.82 9.43 1.66
N GLY A 61 -13.98 8.91 2.00
CA GLY A 61 -14.45 8.58 3.34
C GLY A 61 -14.04 9.54 4.45
N LEU A 62 -13.13 9.09 5.32
CA LEU A 62 -12.72 9.84 6.52
C LEU A 62 -11.55 10.80 6.28
N VAL A 63 -10.71 10.55 5.27
CA VAL A 63 -9.43 11.28 5.12
C VAL A 63 -9.65 12.71 4.66
N GLY A 64 -10.56 12.94 3.70
CA GLY A 64 -10.92 14.29 3.26
C GLY A 64 -11.40 15.18 4.41
N PRO A 65 -12.46 14.79 5.16
CA PRO A 65 -12.89 15.51 6.34
C PRO A 65 -11.81 15.70 7.42
N ILE A 66 -10.93 14.73 7.66
CA ILE A 66 -9.81 14.89 8.60
C ILE A 66 -8.83 15.97 8.08
N ALA A 67 -8.47 15.92 6.80
CA ALA A 67 -7.52 16.85 6.20
C ALA A 67 -8.00 18.31 6.25
N VAL A 68 -9.25 18.59 5.85
CA VAL A 68 -9.80 19.97 5.86
C VAL A 68 -10.03 20.53 7.26
N ASN A 69 -10.13 19.68 8.27
CA ASN A 69 -10.31 20.05 9.66
C ASN A 69 -8.98 19.99 10.47
N SER A 70 -7.84 19.89 9.79
CA SER A 70 -6.53 19.99 10.43
C SER A 70 -6.25 21.44 10.88
N PRO A 71 -5.67 21.66 12.08
CA PRO A 71 -5.48 23.01 12.61
C PRO A 71 -4.50 23.85 11.79
N ASP A 72 -3.55 23.18 11.14
CA ASP A 72 -2.50 23.78 10.31
C ASP A 72 -2.06 22.81 9.20
N ILE A 73 -1.24 23.30 8.26
CA ILE A 73 -0.76 22.51 7.13
C ILE A 73 0.18 21.38 7.58
N GLY A 74 0.97 21.57 8.63
CA GLY A 74 1.82 20.50 9.18
C GLY A 74 1.00 19.31 9.66
N SER A 75 -0.06 19.57 10.42
CA SER A 75 -1.01 18.54 10.88
C SER A 75 -1.73 17.86 9.73
N LEU A 76 -2.08 18.59 8.66
CA LEU A 76 -2.66 18.02 7.44
C LEU A 76 -1.68 17.03 6.79
N LEU A 77 -0.41 17.42 6.60
CA LEU A 77 0.60 16.53 6.01
C LEU A 77 0.84 15.28 6.87
N ASP A 78 0.87 15.43 8.18
CA ASP A 78 0.99 14.30 9.11
C ASP A 78 -0.19 13.33 8.99
N ASP A 79 -1.40 13.84 8.85
CA ASP A 79 -2.59 13.02 8.64
C ASP A 79 -2.58 12.34 7.26
N LEU A 80 -2.12 13.01 6.21
CA LEU A 80 -1.97 12.39 4.88
C LEU A 80 -0.91 11.26 4.91
N GLU A 81 0.25 11.47 5.54
CA GLU A 81 1.26 10.42 5.72
C GLU A 81 0.70 9.24 6.53
N ARG A 82 -0.03 9.53 7.60
CA ARG A 82 -0.61 8.52 8.49
C ARG A 82 -1.68 7.68 7.81
N PHE A 83 -2.59 8.35 7.10
CA PHE A 83 -3.79 7.75 6.56
C PHE A 83 -3.72 7.41 5.07
N HIS A 84 -2.56 7.59 4.40
CA HIS A 84 -2.42 7.26 2.97
C HIS A 84 -2.90 5.85 2.59
N PRO A 85 -2.76 4.79 3.42
CA PRO A 85 -3.25 3.47 3.03
C PRO A 85 -4.77 3.39 2.83
N MET A 86 -5.51 4.43 3.25
CA MET A 86 -6.96 4.49 3.09
C MET A 86 -7.41 5.07 1.75
N PHE A 87 -6.53 5.74 1.00
CA PHE A 87 -6.91 6.43 -0.23
C PHE A 87 -5.95 6.23 -1.41
N GLY A 88 -4.82 5.58 -1.24
CA GLY A 88 -3.86 5.34 -2.30
C GLY A 88 -2.97 4.14 -2.03
N ARG A 89 -2.34 3.63 -3.09
CA ARG A 89 -1.40 2.51 -3.05
C ARG A 89 0.03 2.97 -2.83
N GLU A 90 0.36 4.18 -3.28
CA GLU A 90 1.67 4.79 -3.12
C GLU A 90 1.90 5.21 -1.68
N GLN A 91 3.13 5.04 -1.20
CA GLN A 91 3.52 5.47 0.13
C GLN A 91 3.85 6.97 0.12
N ILE A 92 3.19 7.73 0.98
CA ILE A 92 3.56 9.12 1.27
C ILE A 92 4.65 9.09 2.35
N LEU A 93 5.75 9.78 2.11
CA LEU A 93 6.89 9.88 3.01
C LEU A 93 7.20 11.34 3.30
N LEU A 94 7.29 11.70 4.58
CA LEU A 94 7.68 13.02 5.03
C LEU A 94 9.10 13.00 5.62
N ALA A 95 10.03 13.70 4.97
CA ALA A 95 11.36 13.93 5.52
C ALA A 95 11.37 15.31 6.21
N ARG A 96 11.44 15.28 7.55
CA ARG A 96 11.38 16.48 8.41
C ARG A 96 12.78 17.01 8.65
N ARG A 97 12.97 18.31 8.43
CA ARG A 97 14.19 19.08 8.72
C ARG A 97 13.83 20.30 9.58
N PRO A 98 14.78 20.95 10.26
CA PRO A 98 14.46 22.07 11.14
C PRO A 98 13.65 23.22 10.52
N GLN A 99 13.83 23.47 9.23
CA GLN A 99 13.20 24.61 8.54
C GLN A 99 12.24 24.20 7.41
N ALA A 100 12.08 22.92 7.13
CA ALA A 100 11.25 22.43 6.03
C ALA A 100 10.84 20.97 6.21
N VAL A 101 9.70 20.62 5.61
CA VAL A 101 9.27 19.24 5.40
C VAL A 101 9.24 18.97 3.91
N SER A 102 9.81 17.84 3.51
CA SER A 102 9.80 17.36 2.13
C SER A 102 8.88 16.16 2.02
N LEU A 103 7.85 16.27 1.18
CA LEU A 103 6.95 15.17 0.84
C LEU A 103 7.43 14.50 -0.43
N SER A 104 7.48 13.18 -0.43
CA SER A 104 7.78 12.34 -1.59
C SER A 104 6.85 11.14 -1.65
N LEU A 105 6.76 10.51 -2.83
CA LEU A 105 5.96 9.32 -3.07
C LEU A 105 6.85 8.15 -3.45
N ARG A 106 6.48 6.96 -2.99
CA ARG A 106 7.06 5.69 -3.44
C ARG A 106 5.97 4.75 -3.93
N ALA A 107 6.28 4.01 -4.98
CA ALA A 107 5.45 2.93 -5.45
C ALA A 107 5.35 1.81 -4.39
N PRO A 108 4.32 0.95 -4.44
CA PRO A 108 4.13 -0.14 -3.48
C PRO A 108 5.31 -1.11 -3.37
N ASP A 109 6.08 -1.28 -4.43
CA ASP A 109 7.30 -2.11 -4.47
C ASP A 109 8.53 -1.43 -3.83
N GLY A 110 8.38 -0.18 -3.38
CA GLY A 110 9.45 0.64 -2.78
C GLY A 110 10.28 1.41 -3.82
N GLY A 111 9.99 1.25 -5.10
CA GLY A 111 10.58 2.02 -6.19
C GLY A 111 10.04 3.45 -6.29
N PRO A 112 10.48 4.19 -7.32
CA PRO A 112 9.91 5.50 -7.62
C PRO A 112 8.48 5.35 -8.13
N ALA A 113 7.58 6.24 -7.69
CA ALA A 113 6.23 6.29 -8.19
C ALA A 113 6.18 6.73 -9.68
N ASP A 114 5.09 6.38 -10.36
CA ASP A 114 4.85 6.83 -11.74
C ASP A 114 4.80 8.36 -11.80
N PRO A 115 5.42 9.01 -12.82
CA PRO A 115 5.48 10.47 -12.90
C PRO A 115 4.10 11.15 -12.93
N ASP A 116 3.10 10.56 -13.59
CA ASP A 116 1.76 11.13 -13.63
C ASP A 116 1.03 10.99 -12.28
N THR A 117 1.28 9.91 -11.54
CA THR A 117 0.82 9.77 -10.15
C THR A 117 1.43 10.85 -9.25
N VAL A 118 2.74 11.09 -9.39
CA VAL A 118 3.44 12.15 -8.62
C VAL A 118 2.84 13.51 -8.93
N GLU A 119 2.70 13.84 -10.20
CA GLU A 119 2.14 15.11 -10.65
C GLU A 119 0.70 15.30 -10.17
N ALA A 120 -0.14 14.25 -10.27
CA ALA A 120 -1.50 14.26 -9.77
C ALA A 120 -1.55 14.53 -8.25
N CYS A 121 -0.76 13.78 -7.47
CA CYS A 121 -0.74 13.91 -6.02
C CYS A 121 -0.23 15.28 -5.58
N PHE A 122 0.88 15.76 -6.14
CA PHE A 122 1.47 17.05 -5.75
C PHE A 122 0.58 18.21 -6.16
N ALA A 123 0.02 18.21 -7.39
CA ALA A 123 -0.88 19.26 -7.86
C ALA A 123 -2.19 19.30 -7.07
N LEU A 124 -2.77 18.11 -6.75
CA LEU A 124 -3.96 18.03 -5.90
C LEU A 124 -3.67 18.55 -4.49
N LEU A 125 -2.55 18.17 -3.89
CA LEU A 125 -2.13 18.68 -2.57
C LEU A 125 -1.97 20.19 -2.59
N CYS A 126 -1.28 20.76 -3.57
CA CYS A 126 -1.11 22.22 -3.72
C CYS A 126 -2.45 22.93 -3.82
N ARG A 127 -3.38 22.36 -4.58
CA ARG A 127 -4.73 22.93 -4.73
C ARG A 127 -5.52 22.85 -3.43
N ILE A 128 -5.50 21.72 -2.72
CA ILE A 128 -6.19 21.53 -1.44
C ILE A 128 -5.65 22.54 -0.41
N VAL A 129 -4.33 22.57 -0.25
CA VAL A 129 -3.68 23.46 0.74
C VAL A 129 -4.04 24.92 0.48
N ARG A 130 -3.99 25.38 -0.78
CA ARG A 130 -4.40 26.76 -1.13
C ARG A 130 -5.88 27.02 -0.89
N SER A 131 -6.75 26.05 -1.17
CA SER A 131 -8.19 26.23 -1.00
C SER A 131 -8.62 26.37 0.47
N ILE A 132 -7.86 25.77 1.40
CA ILE A 132 -8.22 25.75 2.83
C ILE A 132 -7.42 26.74 3.68
N ALA A 133 -6.21 27.13 3.25
CA ALA A 133 -5.33 28.02 4.02
C ALA A 133 -4.83 29.24 3.24
N GLY A 134 -5.31 29.43 1.99
CA GLY A 134 -4.95 30.55 1.14
C GLY A 134 -3.70 30.33 0.30
N ASP A 135 -3.45 31.24 -0.64
CA ASP A 135 -2.40 31.08 -1.66
C ASP A 135 -0.97 31.00 -1.10
N GLY A 136 -0.71 31.61 0.05
CA GLY A 136 0.60 31.56 0.73
C GLY A 136 0.93 30.20 1.35
N ALA A 137 -0.03 29.30 1.50
CA ALA A 137 0.15 28.01 2.19
C ALA A 137 0.80 26.93 1.30
N GLY A 138 1.01 27.21 0.02
CA GLY A 138 1.57 26.26 -0.94
C GLY A 138 3.03 25.87 -0.66
N PRO A 139 3.56 24.87 -1.37
CA PRO A 139 4.95 24.48 -1.25
C PRO A 139 5.87 25.59 -1.75
N SER A 140 7.02 25.72 -1.11
CA SER A 140 8.06 26.67 -1.55
C SER A 140 8.78 26.21 -2.82
N ARG A 141 8.77 24.92 -3.12
CA ARG A 141 9.41 24.30 -4.28
C ARG A 141 8.80 22.95 -4.59
N VAL A 142 8.64 22.67 -5.88
CA VAL A 142 8.37 21.33 -6.42
C VAL A 142 9.55 20.89 -7.27
N ALA A 143 10.09 19.72 -7.03
CA ALA A 143 11.16 19.09 -7.80
C ALA A 143 10.62 17.82 -8.45
N LEU A 144 10.83 17.66 -9.76
CA LEU A 144 10.34 16.54 -10.55
C LEU A 144 11.48 15.87 -11.31
N ARG A 145 11.48 14.53 -11.33
CA ARG A 145 12.43 13.74 -12.14
C ARG A 145 12.14 13.88 -13.63
N ARG A 146 10.89 14.15 -13.99
CA ARG A 146 10.48 14.37 -15.39
C ARG A 146 11.38 15.43 -16.05
N ALA A 147 11.77 15.17 -17.30
CA ALA A 147 12.46 16.17 -18.10
C ALA A 147 11.56 17.40 -18.30
N ARG A 148 12.20 18.59 -18.41
CA ARG A 148 11.47 19.84 -18.62
C ARG A 148 10.73 19.80 -19.97
N PRO A 149 9.41 19.94 -20.01
CA PRO A 149 8.68 20.05 -21.28
C PRO A 149 8.88 21.44 -21.90
N GLU A 150 8.56 21.58 -23.21
CA GLU A 150 8.63 22.86 -23.92
C GLU A 150 7.63 23.87 -23.33
N ASP A 151 6.39 23.41 -23.10
CA ASP A 151 5.35 24.23 -22.45
C ASP A 151 5.17 23.78 -20.99
N ILE A 152 5.37 24.70 -20.05
CA ILE A 152 5.22 24.51 -18.61
C ILE A 152 3.98 25.18 -18.03
N SER A 153 3.10 25.72 -18.84
CA SER A 153 1.93 26.51 -18.40
C SER A 153 1.00 25.74 -17.47
N ASP A 154 0.84 24.43 -17.70
CA ASP A 154 0.05 23.55 -16.84
C ASP A 154 0.69 23.37 -15.47
N TYR A 155 2.03 23.29 -15.42
CA TYR A 155 2.78 23.20 -14.17
C TYR A 155 2.71 24.48 -13.36
N ASP A 156 2.88 25.66 -14.02
CA ASP A 156 2.75 26.95 -13.36
C ASP A 156 1.36 27.14 -12.77
N ARG A 157 0.33 26.71 -13.49
CA ARG A 157 -1.07 26.73 -13.01
C ARG A 157 -1.32 25.79 -11.86
N ALA A 158 -0.80 24.55 -11.94
CA ALA A 158 -1.03 23.50 -10.94
C ALA A 158 -0.32 23.78 -9.62
N PHE A 159 0.95 24.22 -9.70
CA PHE A 159 1.79 24.36 -8.52
C PHE A 159 1.84 25.80 -7.97
N ALA A 160 1.60 26.81 -8.83
CA ALA A 160 1.65 28.24 -8.49
C ALA A 160 2.94 28.64 -7.74
N GLY A 161 4.06 27.99 -8.08
CA GLY A 161 5.35 28.19 -7.47
C GLY A 161 6.48 27.54 -8.27
N PRO A 162 7.75 27.69 -7.85
CA PRO A 162 8.90 27.21 -8.60
C PRO A 162 8.89 25.69 -8.80
N VAL A 163 8.94 25.25 -10.06
CA VAL A 163 9.07 23.84 -10.45
C VAL A 163 10.45 23.61 -11.06
N ALA A 164 11.21 22.68 -10.47
CA ALA A 164 12.50 22.24 -10.97
C ALA A 164 12.36 20.87 -11.64
N PHE A 165 12.71 20.77 -12.92
CA PHE A 165 12.67 19.54 -13.71
C PHE A 165 14.03 18.85 -13.77
N GLY A 166 14.05 17.56 -14.18
CA GLY A 166 15.28 16.78 -14.33
C GLY A 166 16.00 16.52 -13.01
N GLN A 167 15.27 16.50 -11.91
CA GLN A 167 15.85 16.32 -10.58
C GLN A 167 16.05 14.82 -10.24
N PRO A 168 16.95 14.47 -9.32
CA PRO A 168 17.20 13.08 -8.96
C PRO A 168 16.02 12.41 -8.24
N ALA A 169 15.10 13.20 -7.68
CA ALA A 169 13.92 12.72 -6.96
C ALA A 169 12.74 13.67 -7.11
N ASP A 170 11.53 13.11 -7.02
CA ASP A 170 10.29 13.88 -6.97
C ASP A 170 10.02 14.30 -5.52
N VAL A 171 9.98 15.62 -5.28
CA VAL A 171 9.85 16.17 -3.93
C VAL A 171 9.01 17.44 -3.95
N CYS A 172 8.06 17.54 -3.03
CA CYS A 172 7.29 18.74 -2.74
C CYS A 172 7.75 19.30 -1.37
N VAL A 173 8.25 20.54 -1.31
CA VAL A 173 8.90 21.11 -0.12
C VAL A 173 8.05 22.22 0.47
N PHE A 174 7.73 22.10 1.74
CA PHE A 174 7.03 23.09 2.55
C PHE A 174 8.00 23.70 3.56
N THR A 175 8.00 25.03 3.71
CA THR A 175 8.79 25.71 4.75
C THR A 175 8.13 25.58 6.11
N SER A 176 8.91 25.85 7.17
CA SER A 176 8.35 25.92 8.53
C SER A 176 7.20 26.94 8.63
N GLU A 177 7.31 28.07 7.93
CA GLU A 177 6.26 29.08 7.87
C GLU A 177 4.97 28.52 7.27
N SER A 178 5.05 27.89 6.07
CA SER A 178 3.89 27.25 5.44
C SER A 178 3.25 26.20 6.32
N LEU A 179 4.07 25.39 7.04
CA LEU A 179 3.55 24.32 7.90
C LEU A 179 2.71 24.84 9.07
N HIS A 180 3.06 26.02 9.61
CA HIS A 180 2.33 26.63 10.74
C HIS A 180 1.16 27.52 10.28
N MET A 181 0.92 27.64 8.98
CA MET A 181 -0.24 28.38 8.50
C MET A 181 -1.53 27.70 8.98
N PRO A 182 -2.40 28.44 9.67
CA PRO A 182 -3.67 27.91 10.17
C PRO A 182 -4.63 27.62 9.02
N VAL A 183 -5.50 26.66 9.22
CA VAL A 183 -6.68 26.42 8.38
C VAL A 183 -7.86 27.14 9.03
N PRO A 184 -8.32 28.31 8.51
CA PRO A 184 -9.26 29.19 9.20
C PRO A 184 -10.59 28.54 9.58
N ASP A 185 -11.13 27.70 8.70
CA ASP A 185 -12.44 27.05 8.87
C ASP A 185 -12.32 25.64 9.49
N ALA A 186 -11.17 25.26 10.04
CA ALA A 186 -10.95 23.95 10.61
C ALA A 186 -11.76 23.72 11.88
N ASP A 187 -12.58 22.68 11.89
CA ASP A 187 -13.22 22.17 13.10
C ASP A 187 -12.37 21.04 13.71
N THR A 188 -11.52 21.42 14.68
CA THR A 188 -10.65 20.44 15.36
C THR A 188 -11.43 19.42 16.19
N VAL A 189 -12.68 19.71 16.58
CA VAL A 189 -13.57 18.76 17.26
C VAL A 189 -13.98 17.65 16.27
N VAL A 190 -14.45 18.01 15.08
CA VAL A 190 -14.74 17.04 14.02
C VAL A 190 -13.52 16.17 13.71
N ARG A 191 -12.34 16.77 13.54
CA ARG A 191 -11.11 16.03 13.33
C ARG A 191 -10.84 15.04 14.47
N SER A 192 -10.94 15.49 15.72
CA SER A 192 -10.69 14.65 16.90
C SER A 192 -11.66 13.47 17.00
N MET A 193 -12.90 13.63 16.57
CA MET A 193 -13.89 12.57 16.50
C MET A 193 -13.58 11.56 15.38
N LEU A 194 -13.13 12.00 14.21
CA LEU A 194 -12.91 11.15 13.04
C LEU A 194 -11.60 10.37 13.11
N ARG A 195 -10.51 10.94 13.63
CA ARG A 195 -9.20 10.29 13.71
C ARG A 195 -9.21 8.89 14.35
N PRO A 196 -9.87 8.65 15.51
CA PRO A 196 -9.92 7.31 16.09
C PRO A 196 -10.60 6.26 15.20
N TYR A 197 -11.54 6.67 14.35
CA TYR A 197 -12.16 5.78 13.37
C TYR A 197 -11.19 5.44 12.23
N ALA A 198 -10.46 6.43 11.72
CA ALA A 198 -9.42 6.22 10.72
C ALA A 198 -8.29 5.32 11.26
N GLU A 199 -7.84 5.54 12.50
CA GLU A 199 -6.85 4.69 13.17
C GLU A 199 -7.30 3.23 13.28
N ARG A 200 -8.53 3.00 13.75
CA ARG A 200 -9.09 1.64 13.81
C ARG A 200 -9.18 1.01 12.43
N ARG A 201 -9.61 1.76 11.42
CA ARG A 201 -9.73 1.25 10.05
C ARG A 201 -8.37 0.84 9.49
N ILE A 202 -7.32 1.63 9.69
CA ILE A 202 -5.95 1.24 9.31
C ILE A 202 -5.49 0.00 10.06
N ALA A 203 -5.76 -0.06 11.37
CA ALA A 203 -5.42 -1.23 12.17
C ALA A 203 -6.11 -2.50 11.66
N HIS A 204 -7.36 -2.40 11.21
CA HIS A 204 -8.11 -3.50 10.60
C HIS A 204 -7.72 -3.78 9.12
N GLN A 205 -7.26 -2.78 8.39
CA GLN A 205 -6.77 -2.97 7.01
C GLN A 205 -5.37 -3.61 6.96
N ARG A 206 -4.62 -3.52 8.02
CA ARG A 206 -3.40 -4.31 8.20
C ARG A 206 -3.80 -5.74 8.54
N VAL A 207 -4.22 -6.52 7.55
CA VAL A 207 -4.06 -7.97 7.66
C VAL A 207 -2.58 -8.18 7.96
N PRO A 208 -2.20 -8.75 9.12
CA PRO A 208 -0.80 -9.01 9.42
C PRO A 208 -0.16 -9.73 8.24
N TRP A 209 1.06 -9.35 7.88
CA TRP A 209 1.78 -10.01 6.78
C TRP A 209 1.84 -11.52 6.99
N ALA A 210 1.96 -11.94 8.26
CA ALA A 210 1.86 -13.33 8.65
C ALA A 210 0.54 -13.97 8.22
N THR A 211 -0.59 -13.31 8.43
CA THR A 211 -1.92 -13.82 8.02
C THR A 211 -2.03 -13.88 6.50
N ALA A 212 -1.67 -12.80 5.79
CA ALA A 212 -1.71 -12.76 4.32
C ALA A 212 -0.83 -13.85 3.70
N VAL A 213 0.37 -14.07 4.25
CA VAL A 213 1.26 -15.16 3.81
C VAL A 213 0.66 -16.53 4.13
N THR A 214 0.08 -16.72 5.31
CA THR A 214 -0.55 -17.99 5.70
C THR A 214 -1.71 -18.35 4.77
N ASP A 215 -2.53 -17.38 4.38
CA ASP A 215 -3.64 -17.60 3.43
C ASP A 215 -3.11 -18.01 2.05
N LEU A 216 -2.08 -17.32 1.53
CA LEU A 216 -1.41 -17.73 0.29
C LEU A 216 -0.79 -19.12 0.37
N LEU A 217 -0.24 -19.49 1.54
CA LEU A 217 0.32 -20.82 1.78
C LEU A 217 -0.74 -21.92 1.83
N ARG A 218 -1.98 -21.60 2.24
CA ARG A 218 -3.11 -22.55 2.28
C ARG A 218 -3.55 -22.92 0.87
N ASP A 219 -3.58 -21.96 -0.03
CA ASP A 219 -4.09 -22.13 -1.41
C ASP A 219 -3.07 -22.77 -2.35
N ALA A 220 -1.78 -22.74 -2.01
CA ALA A 220 -0.71 -23.26 -2.85
C ALA A 220 0.01 -24.46 -2.21
N PRO A 221 0.34 -25.52 -2.99
CA PRO A 221 0.96 -26.72 -2.43
C PRO A 221 2.37 -26.47 -1.91
N GLN A 222 3.17 -25.58 -2.51
CA GLN A 222 4.52 -25.21 -2.05
C GLN A 222 4.93 -23.83 -2.61
N PRO A 223 4.42 -22.72 -2.08
CA PRO A 223 4.86 -21.41 -2.54
C PRO A 223 6.28 -21.12 -2.02
N SER A 224 7.10 -20.55 -2.90
CA SER A 224 8.37 -19.98 -2.48
C SER A 224 8.16 -18.59 -1.90
N LEU A 225 9.12 -18.11 -1.09
CA LEU A 225 9.14 -16.73 -0.61
C LEU A 225 8.98 -15.72 -1.77
N ALA A 226 9.65 -16.00 -2.91
CA ALA A 226 9.56 -15.14 -4.09
C ALA A 226 8.16 -15.14 -4.72
N ALA A 227 7.46 -16.27 -4.73
CA ALA A 227 6.09 -16.36 -5.22
C ALA A 227 5.12 -15.62 -4.30
N ALA A 228 5.24 -15.79 -2.97
CA ALA A 228 4.44 -15.08 -1.99
C ALA A 228 4.68 -13.56 -2.04
N ALA A 229 5.93 -13.12 -2.15
CA ALA A 229 6.28 -11.72 -2.29
C ALA A 229 5.67 -11.09 -3.55
N ARG A 230 5.70 -11.81 -4.69
CA ARG A 230 5.08 -11.38 -5.95
C ARG A 230 3.56 -11.26 -5.81
N ALA A 231 2.91 -12.26 -5.19
CA ALA A 231 1.46 -12.23 -4.97
C ALA A 231 1.02 -11.06 -4.08
N LEU A 232 1.88 -10.66 -3.12
CA LEU A 232 1.65 -9.51 -2.24
C LEU A 232 2.21 -8.19 -2.80
N ALA A 233 2.66 -8.17 -4.06
CA ALA A 233 3.22 -7.01 -4.75
C ALA A 233 4.37 -6.32 -4.00
N VAL A 234 5.26 -7.12 -3.37
CA VAL A 234 6.46 -6.63 -2.66
C VAL A 234 7.70 -7.41 -3.05
N SER A 235 8.90 -6.87 -2.75
CA SER A 235 10.14 -7.64 -2.91
C SER A 235 10.26 -8.74 -1.83
N PRO A 236 10.98 -9.86 -2.10
CA PRO A 236 11.25 -10.87 -1.08
C PRO A 236 11.91 -10.30 0.17
N ARG A 237 12.82 -9.33 0.02
CA ARG A 237 13.47 -8.62 1.14
C ARG A 237 12.47 -7.83 1.96
N THR A 238 11.55 -7.12 1.31
CA THR A 238 10.49 -6.35 1.99
C THR A 238 9.59 -7.29 2.79
N LEU A 239 9.17 -8.42 2.19
CA LEU A 239 8.34 -9.40 2.87
C LEU A 239 9.04 -9.99 4.09
N GLN A 240 10.32 -10.37 3.98
CA GLN A 240 11.12 -10.86 5.12
C GLN A 240 11.19 -9.83 6.25
N THR A 241 11.49 -8.55 5.92
CA THR A 241 11.56 -7.47 6.91
C THR A 241 10.23 -7.30 7.64
N ARG A 242 9.09 -7.31 6.91
CA ARG A 242 7.74 -7.18 7.48
C ARG A 242 7.39 -8.34 8.41
N LEU A 243 7.66 -9.58 7.98
CA LEU A 243 7.44 -10.76 8.83
C LEU A 243 8.32 -10.74 10.08
N THR A 244 9.58 -10.30 9.97
CA THR A 244 10.48 -10.14 11.13
C THR A 244 9.95 -9.07 12.11
N GLN A 245 9.39 -7.97 11.62
CA GLN A 245 8.75 -6.94 12.44
C GLN A 245 7.51 -7.47 13.19
N GLU A 246 6.82 -8.47 12.63
CA GLU A 246 5.71 -9.19 13.27
C GLU A 246 6.17 -10.37 14.14
N GLY A 247 7.48 -10.55 14.35
CA GLY A 247 8.04 -11.59 15.21
C GLY A 247 8.03 -12.99 14.59
N THR A 248 7.88 -13.11 13.26
CA THR A 248 7.82 -14.38 12.55
C THR A 248 8.72 -14.41 11.30
N SER A 249 8.68 -15.51 10.55
CA SER A 249 9.36 -15.65 9.28
C SER A 249 8.53 -16.50 8.31
N PHE A 250 8.80 -16.36 7.00
CA PHE A 250 8.16 -17.20 5.98
C PHE A 250 8.37 -18.71 6.23
N ALA A 251 9.57 -19.08 6.68
CA ALA A 251 9.88 -20.48 7.02
C ALA A 251 9.06 -20.99 8.22
N ALA A 252 8.89 -20.15 9.25
CA ALA A 252 8.07 -20.50 10.42
C ALA A 252 6.60 -20.70 10.02
N LEU A 253 6.01 -19.77 9.27
CA LEU A 253 4.62 -19.89 8.80
C LEU A 253 4.40 -21.12 7.91
N ALA A 254 5.36 -21.41 7.01
CA ALA A 254 5.30 -22.61 6.18
C ALA A 254 5.43 -23.89 6.99
N ASP A 255 6.24 -23.91 8.03
CA ASP A 255 6.40 -25.03 8.95
C ASP A 255 5.14 -25.25 9.79
N ASP A 256 4.53 -24.21 10.32
CA ASP A 256 3.28 -24.28 11.07
C ASP A 256 2.14 -24.88 10.23
N LEU A 257 2.01 -24.43 8.98
CA LEU A 257 1.00 -24.98 8.08
C LEU A 257 1.27 -26.43 7.69
N ARG A 258 2.56 -26.81 7.49
CA ARG A 258 2.92 -28.22 7.25
C ARG A 258 2.59 -29.09 8.46
N ARG A 259 2.81 -28.59 9.66
CA ARG A 259 2.44 -29.25 10.91
C ARG A 259 0.93 -29.48 11.00
N GLU A 260 0.12 -28.43 10.75
CA GLU A 260 -1.34 -28.52 10.76
C GLU A 260 -1.84 -29.59 9.77
N ARG A 261 -1.35 -29.52 8.52
CA ARG A 261 -1.66 -30.51 7.47
C ARG A 261 -1.20 -31.92 7.84
N ALA A 262 -0.04 -32.07 8.48
CA ALA A 262 0.47 -33.35 8.92
C ALA A 262 -0.45 -34.01 9.98
N LEU A 263 -0.91 -33.22 10.96
CA LEU A 263 -1.85 -33.67 11.98
C LEU A 263 -3.18 -34.12 11.35
N THR A 264 -3.72 -33.35 10.43
CA THR A 264 -4.95 -33.70 9.70
C THR A 264 -4.79 -34.96 8.85
N LEU A 265 -3.65 -35.15 8.18
CA LEU A 265 -3.43 -36.34 7.37
C LEU A 265 -3.14 -37.59 8.23
N LEU A 266 -2.52 -37.42 9.38
CA LEU A 266 -2.26 -38.51 10.31
C LEU A 266 -3.52 -39.02 11.00
N SER A 267 -4.59 -38.24 11.10
CA SER A 267 -5.88 -38.69 11.61
C SER A 267 -6.63 -39.62 10.62
N GLN A 268 -6.13 -39.82 9.41
CA GLN A 268 -6.66 -40.72 8.40
C GLN A 268 -5.98 -42.11 8.56
N PRO A 269 -6.67 -43.18 9.01
CA PRO A 269 -6.03 -44.46 9.33
C PRO A 269 -5.40 -45.11 8.10
N ASP A 270 -6.04 -45.01 6.95
CA ASP A 270 -5.62 -45.68 5.71
C ASP A 270 -4.46 -45.01 5.00
N LEU A 271 -4.02 -43.81 5.43
CA LEU A 271 -2.99 -43.06 4.74
C LEU A 271 -1.59 -43.38 5.31
N ALA A 272 -0.76 -44.06 4.51
CA ALA A 272 0.60 -44.37 4.89
C ALA A 272 1.47 -43.12 5.15
N VAL A 273 2.35 -43.19 6.16
CA VAL A 273 3.28 -42.10 6.52
C VAL A 273 4.16 -41.69 5.32
N THR A 274 4.50 -42.64 4.44
CA THR A 274 5.23 -42.38 3.19
C THR A 274 4.44 -41.48 2.21
N ALA A 275 3.14 -41.74 2.07
CA ALA A 275 2.23 -40.95 1.24
C ALA A 275 2.01 -39.56 1.86
N ILE A 276 1.94 -39.44 3.18
CA ILE A 276 1.86 -38.15 3.89
C ILE A 276 3.11 -37.31 3.63
N ALA A 277 4.31 -37.93 3.71
CA ALA A 277 5.56 -37.24 3.42
C ALA A 277 5.57 -36.64 2.00
N ALA A 278 5.16 -37.42 1.01
CA ALA A 278 5.06 -36.95 -0.37
C ALA A 278 4.06 -35.80 -0.55
N ARG A 279 2.86 -35.90 0.06
CA ARG A 279 1.81 -34.85 0.00
C ARG A 279 2.25 -33.54 0.66
N LEU A 280 3.06 -33.62 1.70
CA LEU A 280 3.60 -32.44 2.40
C LEU A 280 4.89 -31.89 1.77
N GLY A 281 5.36 -32.50 0.66
CA GLY A 281 6.53 -32.06 -0.08
C GLY A 281 7.87 -32.40 0.57
N PHE A 282 7.91 -33.41 1.45
CA PHE A 282 9.16 -33.92 1.98
C PHE A 282 9.80 -34.91 0.99
N SER A 283 11.09 -34.75 0.77
CA SER A 283 11.88 -35.62 -0.13
C SER A 283 11.95 -37.07 0.36
N THR A 284 11.83 -37.29 1.67
CA THR A 284 11.86 -38.62 2.28
C THR A 284 10.93 -38.70 3.50
N PRO A 285 10.41 -39.93 3.84
CA PRO A 285 9.64 -40.13 5.07
C PRO A 285 10.43 -39.78 6.33
N SER A 286 11.75 -40.05 6.32
CA SER A 286 12.64 -39.66 7.42
C SER A 286 12.72 -38.17 7.65
N ALA A 287 12.63 -37.36 6.57
CA ALA A 287 12.59 -35.89 6.69
C ALA A 287 11.30 -35.43 7.38
N LEU A 288 10.15 -36.01 7.02
CA LEU A 288 8.88 -35.76 7.73
C LEU A 288 9.00 -36.18 9.20
N THR A 289 9.55 -37.37 9.51
CA THR A 289 9.68 -37.86 10.90
C THR A 289 10.51 -36.88 11.73
N ARG A 290 11.63 -36.35 11.21
CA ARG A 290 12.45 -35.39 11.94
C ARG A 290 11.70 -34.05 12.15
N ALA A 291 11.01 -33.55 11.12
CA ALA A 291 10.21 -32.34 11.23
C ALA A 291 9.07 -32.52 12.23
N PHE A 292 8.35 -33.62 12.17
CA PHE A 292 7.23 -33.91 13.03
C PHE A 292 7.65 -34.04 14.51
N ARG A 293 8.80 -34.72 14.78
CA ARG A 293 9.38 -34.75 16.14
C ARG A 293 9.74 -33.36 16.65
N ARG A 294 10.29 -32.51 15.80
CA ARG A 294 10.59 -31.11 16.17
C ARG A 294 9.30 -30.33 16.52
N TRP A 295 8.20 -30.58 15.82
CA TRP A 295 6.93 -29.90 16.03
C TRP A 295 6.13 -30.40 17.22
N THR A 296 6.16 -31.73 17.51
CA THR A 296 5.23 -32.37 18.42
C THR A 296 5.92 -33.14 19.55
N GLY A 297 7.24 -33.33 19.49
CA GLY A 297 8.02 -34.12 20.44
C GLY A 297 8.02 -35.62 20.15
N MET A 298 7.15 -36.13 19.26
CA MET A 298 7.01 -37.57 19.01
C MET A 298 7.08 -37.93 17.52
N ALA A 299 7.24 -39.23 17.20
CA ALA A 299 7.21 -39.68 15.82
C ALA A 299 5.77 -39.76 15.28
N PRO A 300 5.56 -39.62 13.93
CA PRO A 300 4.22 -39.74 13.33
C PRO A 300 3.48 -41.04 13.67
N SER A 301 4.21 -42.18 13.73
CA SER A 301 3.66 -43.49 14.12
C SER A 301 3.20 -43.54 15.57
N ASP A 302 3.96 -42.91 16.47
CA ASP A 302 3.64 -42.85 17.88
C ASP A 302 2.43 -41.96 18.14
N TYR A 303 2.37 -40.81 17.48
CA TYR A 303 1.22 -39.90 17.49
C TYR A 303 -0.06 -40.61 17.05
N ARG A 304 -0.01 -41.36 15.92
CA ARG A 304 -1.18 -42.11 15.43
C ARG A 304 -1.66 -43.14 16.42
N ARG A 305 -0.74 -43.88 17.08
CA ARG A 305 -1.04 -44.86 18.09
C ARG A 305 -1.70 -44.25 19.34
N GLU A 306 -1.20 -43.10 19.81
CA GLU A 306 -1.77 -42.41 20.97
C GLU A 306 -3.13 -41.78 20.66
N ALA A 307 -3.33 -41.27 19.42
CA ALA A 307 -4.60 -40.72 18.97
C ALA A 307 -5.68 -41.77 18.70
N GLY A 308 -5.38 -43.09 18.87
CA GLY A 308 -6.33 -44.21 18.67
C GLY A 308 -6.75 -44.38 17.20
N VAL A 309 -5.96 -43.90 16.28
CA VAL A 309 -6.20 -43.99 14.83
C VAL A 309 -5.52 -45.23 14.30
N PHE A 310 -6.27 -46.37 14.27
CA PHE A 310 -5.85 -47.64 13.69
C PHE A 310 -6.70 -48.02 12.51
#